data_fcf1a40db897d03d77f47af4f29d56c6
#
_entry.id   fcf1a40db897d03d77f47af4f29d56c6
#
_cell.length_a   1.000
_cell.length_b   1.000
_cell.length_c   1.000
_cell.angle_alpha   90.00
_cell.angle_beta   90.00
_cell.angle_gamma   90.00
#
_symmetry.space_group_name_H-M   'P 1'
#
loop_
_entity.id
_entity.type
_entity.pdbx_description
1 polymer ?
#
loop_
_entity_poly.entity_id
_entity_poly.type
_entity_poly.pdbx_seq_one_letter_code
_entity_poly.pdbx_strand_id
1 'polypeptide(L)'
;MNTNLQQTSDSCPKPRSATASMAAAVACAAAWLLVFLLPGWSAAQDEPSAAEYQSRREEMVRLYITGAGIKNQRVVEALRNTPRHEFVPKKERPQAYLDAGLPIGDKQTISSPFIVAFMTESLDPQPTDKVLEIGTGSGFQAAVLSPLVKEVYSIEIVETLGKNAERVLKRLNYENVFVKVGDGDQGWPEHAPFDKISVTCSPEEVPIPLQEQLAEGGMMVVPVGKRHQQTLYLFRKKDGKLVPESLRPTLFVPMTGQAEDERKVLPDPANPALLNAGFEEGTDKLGFVKGWYYDRQVKWRSDEAEGVEEANKSAEGTAHIEMVNDVPGQVAHLLQGIAIDGRFVTKMRFGGRVRYRNVKPGLDDDDLPYLALSFYDKNRKEISTEYFGPFTGSQESWKDLEKEIRVPVGAREAILRIGLFGATGSISFDDMVLKKVE
;
A
#
# COMPACT_ATOMS: atom_id res chain seq x y z
N MET A 1 77.42 18.14 31.55
CA MET A 1 78.02 16.83 31.77
C MET A 1 77.32 15.91 30.80
N ASN A 2 77.90 15.72 29.65
CA ASN A 2 78.72 14.58 29.20
C ASN A 2 77.92 13.28 29.31
N THR A 3 77.72 12.47 28.34
CA THR A 3 78.39 12.01 27.09
C THR A 3 77.59 10.76 26.71
N ASN A 4 77.41 10.27 25.61
CA ASN A 4 77.96 9.97 24.31
C ASN A 4 77.02 9.00 23.56
N LEU A 5 76.76 9.28 22.39
CA LEU A 5 76.93 8.56 21.12
C LEU A 5 77.39 7.09 21.21
N GLN A 6 76.60 6.20 20.52
CA GLN A 6 77.28 5.33 19.54
C GLN A 6 76.20 4.74 18.53
N GLN A 7 76.46 5.06 17.27
CA GLN A 7 75.96 4.37 16.08
C GLN A 7 76.65 3.01 15.93
N THR A 8 75.96 2.02 15.47
CA THR A 8 76.57 0.97 14.62
C THR A 8 75.61 0.62 13.50
N SER A 9 76.15 0.71 12.34
CA SER A 9 75.66 0.37 11.00
C SER A 9 75.68 -1.14 10.74
N ASP A 10 75.10 -1.47 9.57
CA ASP A 10 75.30 -2.69 8.75
C ASP A 10 74.30 -3.80 9.06
N SER A 11 73.63 -4.44 8.14
CA SER A 11 73.89 -4.65 6.71
C SER A 11 72.64 -5.36 6.12
N CYS A 12 72.28 -4.98 4.92
CA CYS A 12 71.30 -5.65 4.05
C CYS A 12 71.90 -6.90 3.42
N PRO A 13 71.30 -8.01 3.30
CA PRO A 13 71.58 -9.05 2.31
C PRO A 13 70.58 -9.10 1.17
N LYS A 14 71.15 -9.15 -0.02
CA LYS A 14 70.54 -9.28 -1.34
C LYS A 14 69.83 -10.64 -1.52
N PRO A 15 68.96 -10.76 -2.52
CA PRO A 15 68.05 -11.91 -2.69
C PRO A 15 68.76 -13.10 -3.32
N ARG A 16 68.43 -14.28 -2.83
CA ARG A 16 68.71 -15.56 -3.50
C ARG A 16 67.54 -16.00 -4.35
N SER A 17 67.81 -16.22 -5.62
CA SER A 17 67.00 -16.92 -6.56
C SER A 17 66.66 -18.35 -6.07
N ALA A 18 65.38 -18.68 -6.08
CA ALA A 18 64.95 -20.08 -6.03
C ALA A 18 63.76 -20.29 -6.96
N THR A 19 64.05 -20.89 -8.05
CA THR A 19 63.15 -21.61 -8.92
C THR A 19 62.49 -22.72 -8.11
N ALA A 20 61.18 -22.62 -7.86
CA ALA A 20 60.39 -23.73 -7.37
C ALA A 20 58.94 -23.61 -7.89
N SER A 21 58.68 -24.46 -8.84
CA SER A 21 57.49 -25.19 -9.11
C SER A 21 56.23 -24.40 -9.48
N MET A 22 56.00 -24.26 -10.79
CA MET A 22 54.72 -23.97 -11.46
C MET A 22 53.69 -25.08 -11.32
N ALA A 23 53.82 -26.02 -10.40
CA ALA A 23 52.88 -27.13 -10.24
C ALA A 23 51.80 -26.90 -9.17
N ALA A 24 51.97 -25.88 -8.28
CA ALA A 24 51.00 -25.60 -7.24
C ALA A 24 49.93 -24.54 -7.64
N ALA A 25 50.19 -23.76 -8.69
CA ALA A 25 49.22 -22.75 -9.18
C ALA A 25 48.12 -23.32 -10.10
N VAL A 26 48.32 -24.51 -10.68
CA VAL A 26 47.34 -25.12 -11.57
C VAL A 26 46.26 -25.91 -10.76
N ALA A 27 46.58 -26.38 -9.54
CA ALA A 27 45.65 -27.12 -8.71
C ALA A 27 44.61 -26.22 -8.01
N CYS A 28 44.94 -24.94 -7.77
CA CYS A 28 43.97 -24.00 -7.20
C CYS A 28 43.00 -23.39 -8.25
N ALA A 29 43.45 -23.30 -9.51
CA ALA A 29 42.54 -22.79 -10.58
C ALA A 29 41.51 -23.82 -11.02
N ALA A 30 41.79 -25.15 -10.86
CA ALA A 30 40.80 -26.17 -11.16
C ALA A 30 39.74 -26.39 -10.09
N ALA A 31 40.01 -25.97 -8.83
CA ALA A 31 39.02 -26.02 -7.76
C ALA A 31 38.00 -24.84 -7.81
N TRP A 32 38.35 -23.73 -8.47
CA TRP A 32 37.42 -22.59 -8.68
C TRP A 32 36.56 -22.74 -9.92
N LEU A 33 36.89 -23.62 -10.86
CA LEU A 33 36.11 -23.89 -12.07
C LEU A 33 35.04 -24.97 -11.88
N LEU A 34 35.07 -25.73 -10.79
CA LEU A 34 34.06 -26.75 -10.46
C LEU A 34 32.91 -26.22 -9.60
N VAL A 35 33.02 -24.99 -9.06
CA VAL A 35 31.91 -24.34 -8.33
C VAL A 35 30.95 -23.62 -9.26
N PHE A 36 31.30 -23.38 -10.54
CA PHE A 36 30.43 -22.72 -11.52
C PHE A 36 29.59 -23.66 -12.41
N LEU A 37 29.61 -24.98 -12.17
CA LEU A 37 28.83 -25.97 -12.93
C LEU A 37 27.81 -26.73 -12.06
N LEU A 38 27.55 -26.28 -10.85
CA LEU A 38 26.27 -26.63 -10.24
C LEU A 38 25.21 -25.77 -10.95
N PRO A 39 24.20 -26.38 -11.59
CA PRO A 39 23.06 -25.59 -12.02
C PRO A 39 22.58 -24.84 -10.77
N GLY A 40 22.56 -23.53 -10.85
CA GLY A 40 21.91 -22.71 -9.82
C GLY A 40 20.51 -23.29 -9.64
N TRP A 41 20.31 -24.01 -8.58
CA TRP A 41 18.98 -24.24 -8.06
C TRP A 41 18.47 -22.85 -7.64
N SER A 42 17.93 -22.13 -8.60
CA SER A 42 16.82 -21.25 -8.35
C SER A 42 15.78 -22.21 -7.80
N ALA A 43 15.69 -22.34 -6.50
CA ALA A 43 14.53 -22.92 -5.87
C ALA A 43 13.38 -22.02 -6.35
N ALA A 44 12.69 -22.47 -7.39
CA ALA A 44 11.34 -22.00 -7.63
C ALA A 44 10.65 -22.27 -6.28
N GLN A 45 10.30 -21.21 -5.57
CA GLN A 45 9.51 -21.36 -4.35
C GLN A 45 8.28 -22.12 -4.80
N ASP A 46 8.13 -23.35 -4.32
CA ASP A 46 6.97 -24.17 -4.62
C ASP A 46 5.71 -23.36 -4.27
N GLU A 47 4.73 -23.39 -5.14
CA GLU A 47 3.46 -22.70 -4.88
C GLU A 47 2.90 -23.23 -3.56
N PRO A 48 2.49 -22.36 -2.61
CA PRO A 48 1.98 -22.78 -1.32
C PRO A 48 0.86 -23.81 -1.47
N SER A 49 0.83 -24.82 -0.61
CA SER A 49 -0.22 -25.81 -0.58
C SER A 49 -1.59 -25.20 -0.23
N ALA A 50 -2.66 -25.90 -0.52
CA ALA A 50 -4.01 -25.45 -0.15
C ALA A 50 -4.15 -25.19 1.36
N ALA A 51 -3.49 -26.00 2.21
CA ALA A 51 -3.49 -25.81 3.66
C ALA A 51 -2.73 -24.55 4.08
N GLU A 52 -1.61 -24.24 3.45
CA GLU A 52 -0.86 -23.00 3.69
C GLU A 52 -1.65 -21.77 3.26
N TYR A 53 -2.32 -21.82 2.11
CA TYR A 53 -3.20 -20.73 1.68
C TYR A 53 -4.37 -20.55 2.66
N GLN A 54 -4.92 -21.63 3.20
CA GLN A 54 -5.95 -21.54 4.22
C GLN A 54 -5.42 -20.89 5.50
N SER A 55 -4.27 -21.30 6.00
CA SER A 55 -3.63 -20.71 7.19
C SER A 55 -3.38 -19.22 7.01
N ARG A 56 -2.80 -18.80 5.88
CA ARG A 56 -2.55 -17.38 5.57
C ARG A 56 -3.86 -16.57 5.50
N ARG A 57 -4.94 -17.17 4.98
CA ARG A 57 -6.26 -16.52 4.92
C ARG A 57 -6.88 -16.35 6.32
N GLU A 58 -6.77 -17.33 7.19
CA GLU A 58 -7.20 -17.22 8.58
C GLU A 58 -6.42 -16.12 9.31
N GLU A 59 -5.12 -16.04 9.07
CA GLU A 59 -4.28 -14.99 9.63
C GLU A 59 -4.65 -13.61 9.09
N MET A 60 -4.89 -13.46 7.80
CA MET A 60 -5.44 -12.24 7.19
C MET A 60 -6.75 -11.81 7.88
N VAL A 61 -7.67 -12.74 8.11
CA VAL A 61 -8.93 -12.46 8.80
C VAL A 61 -8.68 -12.00 10.23
N ARG A 62 -7.80 -12.69 10.95
CA ARG A 62 -7.47 -12.35 12.35
C ARG A 62 -6.81 -10.98 12.48
N LEU A 63 -5.80 -10.69 11.64
CA LEU A 63 -4.99 -9.46 11.76
C LEU A 63 -5.65 -8.25 11.10
N TYR A 64 -6.15 -8.43 9.88
CA TYR A 64 -6.51 -7.30 9.01
C TYR A 64 -8.01 -7.07 8.88
N ILE A 65 -8.83 -8.02 9.31
CA ILE A 65 -10.29 -7.90 9.25
C ILE A 65 -10.83 -7.72 10.68
N THR A 66 -10.87 -8.75 11.50
CA THR A 66 -11.39 -8.65 12.87
C THR A 66 -10.49 -7.81 13.77
N GLY A 67 -9.17 -7.97 13.66
CA GLY A 67 -8.17 -7.15 14.39
C GLY A 67 -8.20 -5.66 13.99
N ALA A 68 -8.68 -5.35 12.79
CA ALA A 68 -8.86 -3.97 12.32
C ALA A 68 -10.27 -3.40 12.59
N GLY A 69 -11.13 -4.13 13.31
CA GLY A 69 -12.41 -3.65 13.82
C GLY A 69 -13.64 -3.97 12.97
N ILE A 70 -13.54 -4.80 11.93
CA ILE A 70 -14.70 -5.33 11.19
C ILE A 70 -15.46 -6.29 12.11
N LYS A 71 -16.78 -6.06 12.27
CA LYS A 71 -17.61 -6.74 13.26
C LYS A 71 -18.71 -7.61 12.63
N ASN A 72 -19.14 -7.31 11.40
CA ASN A 72 -20.19 -8.07 10.73
C ASN A 72 -19.71 -9.48 10.40
N GLN A 73 -20.20 -10.48 11.14
CA GLN A 73 -19.79 -11.87 11.00
C GLN A 73 -20.01 -12.44 9.61
N ARG A 74 -21.07 -12.03 8.90
CA ARG A 74 -21.33 -12.47 7.53
C ARG A 74 -20.23 -11.97 6.59
N VAL A 75 -19.77 -10.72 6.77
CA VAL A 75 -18.66 -10.14 5.98
C VAL A 75 -17.35 -10.84 6.32
N VAL A 76 -17.09 -11.11 7.61
CA VAL A 76 -15.89 -11.84 8.06
C VAL A 76 -15.86 -13.24 7.44
N GLU A 77 -16.98 -13.98 7.46
CA GLU A 77 -17.08 -15.31 6.86
C GLU A 77 -16.96 -15.29 5.33
N ALA A 78 -17.51 -14.28 4.67
CA ALA A 78 -17.33 -14.13 3.22
C ALA A 78 -15.86 -13.99 2.83
N LEU A 79 -15.09 -13.17 3.56
CA LEU A 79 -13.64 -13.01 3.35
C LEU A 79 -12.85 -14.27 3.72
N ARG A 80 -13.25 -14.98 4.81
CA ARG A 80 -12.64 -16.24 5.23
C ARG A 80 -12.79 -17.33 4.16
N ASN A 81 -13.91 -17.35 3.45
CA ASN A 81 -14.22 -18.37 2.47
C ASN A 81 -13.80 -18.00 1.03
N THR A 82 -13.47 -16.73 0.75
CA THR A 82 -13.07 -16.31 -0.59
C THR A 82 -11.55 -16.47 -0.79
N PRO A 83 -11.10 -17.32 -1.74
CA PRO A 83 -9.69 -17.62 -1.97
C PRO A 83 -8.97 -16.49 -2.74
N ARG A 84 -8.55 -15.45 -2.05
CA ARG A 84 -7.98 -14.24 -2.67
C ARG A 84 -6.80 -14.52 -3.61
N HIS A 85 -5.97 -15.53 -3.34
CA HIS A 85 -4.86 -15.94 -4.19
C HIS A 85 -5.27 -16.38 -5.60
N GLU A 86 -6.54 -16.79 -5.80
CA GLU A 86 -7.09 -17.13 -7.11
C GLU A 86 -7.44 -15.89 -7.96
N PHE A 87 -7.52 -14.72 -7.35
CA PHE A 87 -7.85 -13.44 -7.97
C PHE A 87 -6.63 -12.55 -8.26
N VAL A 88 -5.43 -13.06 -8.06
CA VAL A 88 -4.18 -12.35 -8.37
C VAL A 88 -3.32 -13.15 -9.35
N PRO A 89 -2.43 -12.48 -10.13
CA PRO A 89 -1.43 -13.17 -10.95
C PRO A 89 -0.56 -14.12 -10.11
N LYS A 90 -0.09 -15.21 -10.69
CA LYS A 90 0.72 -16.22 -9.98
C LYS A 90 1.90 -15.64 -9.19
N LYS A 91 2.59 -14.65 -9.77
CA LYS A 91 3.73 -13.97 -9.12
C LYS A 91 3.36 -13.18 -7.86
N GLU A 92 2.09 -12.76 -7.73
CA GLU A 92 1.58 -12.01 -6.58
C GLU A 92 0.94 -12.93 -5.51
N ARG A 93 0.76 -14.21 -5.78
CA ARG A 93 0.13 -15.15 -4.85
C ARG A 93 0.81 -15.27 -3.48
N PRO A 94 2.14 -15.22 -3.37
CA PRO A 94 2.81 -15.22 -2.06
C PRO A 94 2.35 -14.09 -1.15
N GLN A 95 2.00 -12.93 -1.71
CA GLN A 95 1.54 -11.73 -0.99
C GLN A 95 0.02 -11.58 -0.95
N ALA A 96 -0.75 -12.53 -1.51
CA ALA A 96 -2.19 -12.40 -1.70
C ALA A 96 -2.97 -12.14 -0.40
N TYR A 97 -2.46 -12.57 0.74
CA TYR A 97 -3.11 -12.44 2.03
C TYR A 97 -2.53 -11.33 2.92
N LEU A 98 -1.56 -10.56 2.43
CA LEU A 98 -1.12 -9.32 3.08
C LEU A 98 -2.18 -8.22 2.89
N ASP A 99 -2.26 -7.28 3.84
CA ASP A 99 -3.20 -6.16 3.74
C ASP A 99 -2.65 -5.04 2.84
N ALA A 100 -2.49 -5.39 1.58
CA ALA A 100 -1.96 -4.52 0.54
C ALA A 100 -2.77 -4.63 -0.75
N GLY A 101 -2.78 -3.53 -1.52
CA GLY A 101 -3.18 -3.56 -2.92
C GLY A 101 -2.11 -4.23 -3.76
N LEU A 102 -2.49 -5.14 -4.65
CA LEU A 102 -1.56 -5.88 -5.50
C LEU A 102 -1.87 -5.62 -6.98
N PRO A 103 -0.85 -5.57 -7.86
CA PRO A 103 -1.07 -5.34 -9.28
C PRO A 103 -1.77 -6.55 -9.93
N ILE A 104 -2.82 -6.28 -10.71
CA ILE A 104 -3.58 -7.29 -11.48
C ILE A 104 -3.42 -7.14 -12.99
N GLY A 105 -2.59 -6.23 -13.43
CA GLY A 105 -2.39 -5.87 -14.84
C GLY A 105 -3.16 -4.61 -15.24
N ASP A 106 -2.93 -4.16 -16.46
CA ASP A 106 -3.63 -3.02 -17.09
C ASP A 106 -3.73 -1.75 -16.23
N LYS A 107 -2.70 -1.46 -15.42
CA LYS A 107 -2.62 -0.34 -14.46
C LYS A 107 -3.62 -0.44 -13.29
N GLN A 108 -4.24 -1.59 -13.10
CA GLN A 108 -5.21 -1.82 -12.05
C GLN A 108 -4.62 -2.65 -10.90
N THR A 109 -5.23 -2.51 -9.74
CA THR A 109 -4.85 -3.21 -8.52
C THR A 109 -6.08 -3.85 -7.88
N ILE A 110 -5.91 -5.04 -7.29
CA ILE A 110 -6.88 -5.57 -6.35
C ILE A 110 -6.76 -4.78 -5.03
N SER A 111 -7.86 -4.30 -4.49
CA SER A 111 -7.88 -3.57 -3.22
C SER A 111 -7.38 -4.43 -2.06
N SER A 112 -6.83 -3.81 -1.01
CA SER A 112 -6.41 -4.54 0.18
C SER A 112 -7.58 -5.25 0.86
N PRO A 113 -7.35 -6.39 1.55
CA PRO A 113 -8.39 -7.14 2.24
C PRO A 113 -9.23 -6.28 3.20
N PHE A 114 -8.59 -5.41 3.96
CA PHE A 114 -9.31 -4.52 4.87
C PHE A 114 -10.26 -3.57 4.14
N ILE A 115 -9.83 -2.96 3.05
CA ILE A 115 -10.67 -2.01 2.30
C ILE A 115 -11.89 -2.73 1.72
N VAL A 116 -11.71 -3.93 1.17
CA VAL A 116 -12.81 -4.78 0.69
C VAL A 116 -13.80 -5.08 1.81
N ALA A 117 -13.30 -5.50 2.99
CA ALA A 117 -14.13 -5.77 4.16
C ALA A 117 -14.88 -4.52 4.64
N PHE A 118 -14.17 -3.40 4.75
CA PHE A 118 -14.71 -2.14 5.24
C PHE A 118 -15.81 -1.58 4.33
N MET A 119 -15.57 -1.58 3.01
CA MET A 119 -16.60 -1.16 2.04
C MET A 119 -17.83 -2.09 2.08
N THR A 120 -17.59 -3.40 2.15
CA THR A 120 -18.67 -4.39 2.24
C THR A 120 -19.49 -4.22 3.52
N GLU A 121 -18.84 -4.09 4.68
CA GLU A 121 -19.52 -3.85 5.97
C GLU A 121 -20.30 -2.53 5.96
N SER A 122 -19.73 -1.46 5.39
CA SER A 122 -20.40 -0.15 5.29
C SER A 122 -21.68 -0.17 4.45
N LEU A 123 -21.72 -1.03 3.43
CA LEU A 123 -22.92 -1.22 2.60
C LEU A 123 -24.02 -2.01 3.32
N ASP A 124 -23.69 -2.73 4.41
CA ASP A 124 -24.64 -3.61 5.12
C ASP A 124 -25.47 -4.49 4.17
N PRO A 125 -24.82 -5.37 3.36
CA PRO A 125 -25.52 -6.15 2.33
C PRO A 125 -26.49 -7.14 2.93
N GLN A 126 -27.70 -7.23 2.35
CA GLN A 126 -28.75 -8.14 2.78
C GLN A 126 -28.96 -9.28 1.75
N PRO A 127 -29.43 -10.47 2.17
CA PRO A 127 -29.61 -11.62 1.27
C PRO A 127 -30.57 -11.37 0.09
N THR A 128 -31.40 -10.36 0.20
CA THR A 128 -32.36 -9.96 -0.85
C THR A 128 -31.84 -8.92 -1.80
N ASP A 129 -30.68 -8.30 -1.49
CA ASP A 129 -30.16 -7.15 -2.22
C ASP A 129 -29.68 -7.52 -3.62
N LYS A 130 -29.93 -6.61 -4.55
CA LYS A 130 -29.30 -6.52 -5.85
C LYS A 130 -28.20 -5.47 -5.79
N VAL A 131 -26.98 -5.87 -6.04
CA VAL A 131 -25.79 -5.01 -5.90
C VAL A 131 -25.19 -4.69 -7.27
N LEU A 132 -24.84 -3.42 -7.50
CA LEU A 132 -23.98 -3.01 -8.60
C LEU A 132 -22.57 -2.74 -8.08
N GLU A 133 -21.57 -3.32 -8.71
CA GLU A 133 -20.16 -3.03 -8.51
C GLU A 133 -19.58 -2.32 -9.74
N ILE A 134 -18.85 -1.24 -9.53
CA ILE A 134 -18.10 -0.52 -10.56
C ILE A 134 -16.62 -0.74 -10.33
N GLY A 135 -15.94 -1.35 -11.32
CA GLY A 135 -14.55 -1.74 -11.23
C GLY A 135 -14.37 -3.20 -10.78
N THR A 136 -14.82 -4.15 -11.61
CA THR A 136 -14.68 -5.60 -11.33
C THR A 136 -13.22 -5.98 -11.03
N GLY A 137 -12.27 -5.40 -11.78
CA GLY A 137 -10.85 -5.71 -11.65
C GLY A 137 -10.59 -7.21 -11.82
N SER A 138 -10.16 -7.85 -10.74
CA SER A 138 -9.96 -9.31 -10.70
C SER A 138 -11.22 -10.11 -10.39
N GLY A 139 -12.30 -9.47 -9.92
CA GLY A 139 -13.54 -10.12 -9.45
C GLY A 139 -13.56 -10.44 -7.95
N PHE A 140 -12.56 -10.02 -7.18
CA PHE A 140 -12.48 -10.38 -5.76
C PHE A 140 -13.57 -9.73 -4.91
N GLN A 141 -13.85 -8.43 -5.09
CA GLN A 141 -14.91 -7.75 -4.35
C GLN A 141 -16.29 -8.35 -4.71
N ALA A 142 -16.54 -8.64 -6.00
CA ALA A 142 -17.77 -9.33 -6.44
C ALA A 142 -17.91 -10.71 -5.79
N ALA A 143 -16.79 -11.48 -5.69
CA ALA A 143 -16.79 -12.79 -5.04
C ALA A 143 -17.09 -12.70 -3.54
N VAL A 144 -16.59 -11.66 -2.84
CA VAL A 144 -16.91 -11.41 -1.43
C VAL A 144 -18.36 -11.01 -1.23
N LEU A 145 -18.96 -10.24 -2.15
CA LEU A 145 -20.36 -9.84 -2.10
C LEU A 145 -21.30 -11.01 -2.40
N SER A 146 -20.91 -11.92 -3.28
CA SER A 146 -21.74 -13.02 -3.78
C SER A 146 -22.50 -13.81 -2.69
N PRO A 147 -21.87 -14.31 -1.61
CA PRO A 147 -22.58 -15.06 -0.56
C PRO A 147 -23.45 -14.20 0.36
N LEU A 148 -23.38 -12.88 0.23
CA LEU A 148 -24.05 -11.93 1.12
C LEU A 148 -25.38 -11.41 0.55
N VAL A 149 -25.57 -11.52 -0.78
CA VAL A 149 -26.65 -10.85 -1.51
C VAL A 149 -27.31 -11.79 -2.51
N LYS A 150 -28.44 -11.34 -3.07
CA LYS A 150 -29.15 -12.09 -4.10
C LYS A 150 -28.40 -12.16 -5.42
N GLU A 151 -27.95 -11.01 -5.92
CA GLU A 151 -27.30 -10.86 -7.23
C GLU A 151 -26.24 -9.75 -7.17
N VAL A 152 -25.12 -9.97 -7.86
CA VAL A 152 -24.06 -8.97 -8.07
C VAL A 152 -23.92 -8.71 -9.56
N TYR A 153 -24.08 -7.46 -9.96
CA TYR A 153 -23.81 -6.95 -11.30
C TYR A 153 -22.52 -6.15 -11.26
N SER A 154 -21.51 -6.51 -12.03
CA SER A 154 -20.19 -5.91 -11.95
C SER A 154 -19.73 -5.43 -13.32
N ILE A 155 -19.22 -4.20 -13.41
CA ILE A 155 -18.79 -3.55 -14.64
C ILE A 155 -17.30 -3.31 -14.62
N GLU A 156 -16.61 -3.69 -15.71
CA GLU A 156 -15.18 -3.48 -15.91
C GLU A 156 -14.93 -2.83 -17.28
N ILE A 157 -14.22 -1.70 -17.28
CA ILE A 157 -13.91 -0.99 -18.52
C ILE A 157 -12.77 -1.66 -19.31
N VAL A 158 -11.86 -2.35 -18.60
CA VAL A 158 -10.74 -3.06 -19.22
C VAL A 158 -11.19 -4.45 -19.64
N GLU A 159 -11.36 -4.64 -20.94
CA GLU A 159 -11.90 -5.88 -21.52
C GLU A 159 -11.15 -7.13 -21.09
N THR A 160 -9.81 -7.08 -21.05
CA THR A 160 -8.96 -8.20 -20.63
C THR A 160 -9.21 -8.62 -19.17
N LEU A 161 -9.38 -7.64 -18.28
CA LEU A 161 -9.69 -7.88 -16.87
C LEU A 161 -11.10 -8.40 -16.68
N GLY A 162 -12.09 -7.78 -17.31
CA GLY A 162 -13.49 -8.22 -17.21
C GLY A 162 -13.68 -9.66 -17.67
N LYS A 163 -13.13 -10.03 -18.84
CA LYS A 163 -13.16 -11.41 -19.35
C LYS A 163 -12.41 -12.39 -18.44
N ASN A 164 -11.31 -11.97 -17.84
CA ASN A 164 -10.57 -12.81 -16.90
C ASN A 164 -11.32 -13.01 -15.58
N ALA A 165 -11.90 -11.94 -15.03
CA ALA A 165 -12.72 -11.98 -13.83
C ALA A 165 -13.92 -12.92 -14.01
N GLU A 166 -14.66 -12.78 -15.12
CA GLU A 166 -15.79 -13.67 -15.45
C GLU A 166 -15.36 -15.16 -15.45
N ARG A 167 -14.20 -15.46 -16.08
CA ARG A 167 -13.66 -16.83 -16.13
C ARG A 167 -13.31 -17.35 -14.73
N VAL A 168 -12.67 -16.52 -13.89
CA VAL A 168 -12.29 -16.89 -12.52
C VAL A 168 -13.53 -17.12 -11.66
N LEU A 169 -14.49 -16.19 -11.69
CA LEU A 169 -15.75 -16.29 -10.95
C LEU A 169 -16.53 -17.54 -11.33
N LYS A 170 -16.67 -17.83 -12.63
CA LYS A 170 -17.34 -19.04 -13.12
C LYS A 170 -16.60 -20.31 -12.69
N ARG A 171 -15.27 -20.35 -12.77
CA ARG A 171 -14.44 -21.49 -12.31
C ARG A 171 -14.62 -21.78 -10.82
N LEU A 172 -14.85 -20.73 -10.02
CA LEU A 172 -15.02 -20.81 -8.58
C LEU A 172 -16.49 -20.91 -8.16
N ASN A 173 -17.43 -21.10 -9.11
CA ASN A 173 -18.86 -21.30 -8.90
C ASN A 173 -19.59 -20.12 -8.23
N TYR A 174 -19.23 -18.88 -8.55
CA TYR A 174 -19.97 -17.68 -8.16
C TYR A 174 -21.11 -17.42 -9.18
N GLU A 175 -22.19 -18.20 -9.10
CA GLU A 175 -23.26 -18.26 -10.11
C GLU A 175 -24.17 -17.01 -10.15
N ASN A 176 -24.23 -16.25 -9.05
CA ASN A 176 -25.04 -15.03 -8.93
C ASN A 176 -24.25 -13.75 -9.25
N VAL A 177 -23.06 -13.86 -9.85
CA VAL A 177 -22.24 -12.72 -10.27
C VAL A 177 -22.26 -12.59 -11.79
N PHE A 178 -22.70 -11.43 -12.27
CA PHE A 178 -22.79 -11.10 -13.70
C PHE A 178 -21.77 -10.01 -14.03
N VAL A 179 -20.89 -10.26 -14.99
CA VAL A 179 -19.84 -9.32 -15.39
C VAL A 179 -20.16 -8.73 -16.76
N LYS A 180 -20.07 -7.39 -16.87
CA LYS A 180 -20.22 -6.64 -18.12
C LYS A 180 -18.91 -5.88 -18.41
N VAL A 181 -18.43 -5.97 -19.65
CA VAL A 181 -17.37 -5.08 -20.14
C VAL A 181 -18.00 -3.78 -20.63
N GLY A 182 -17.60 -2.64 -20.06
CA GLY A 182 -18.14 -1.34 -20.41
C GLY A 182 -17.71 -0.22 -19.45
N ASP A 183 -18.11 1.01 -19.75
CA ASP A 183 -17.86 2.16 -18.90
C ASP A 183 -18.77 2.13 -17.66
N GLY A 184 -18.15 2.06 -16.50
CA GLY A 184 -18.85 2.02 -15.20
C GLY A 184 -19.56 3.32 -14.84
N ASP A 185 -19.18 4.45 -15.43
CA ASP A 185 -19.85 5.75 -15.27
C ASP A 185 -21.33 5.68 -15.64
N GLN A 186 -21.68 4.88 -16.64
CA GLN A 186 -23.04 4.70 -17.14
C GLN A 186 -23.88 3.74 -16.31
N GLY A 187 -23.25 2.95 -15.40
CA GLY A 187 -23.94 1.92 -14.66
C GLY A 187 -24.49 0.80 -15.56
N TRP A 188 -25.58 0.18 -15.07
CA TRP A 188 -26.25 -0.92 -15.76
C TRP A 188 -27.79 -0.75 -15.73
N PRO A 189 -28.32 0.18 -16.52
CA PRO A 189 -29.73 0.60 -16.44
C PRO A 189 -30.73 -0.54 -16.67
N GLU A 190 -30.38 -1.57 -17.48
CA GLU A 190 -31.27 -2.71 -17.77
C GLU A 190 -31.58 -3.55 -16.52
N HIS A 191 -30.75 -3.42 -15.48
CA HIS A 191 -30.92 -4.15 -14.20
C HIS A 191 -31.26 -3.23 -13.03
N ALA A 192 -31.36 -1.93 -13.26
CA ALA A 192 -31.77 -0.97 -12.21
C ALA A 192 -33.22 -1.21 -11.75
N PRO A 193 -33.62 -0.77 -10.54
CA PRO A 193 -32.76 -0.15 -9.53
C PRO A 193 -31.92 -1.16 -8.76
N PHE A 194 -30.83 -0.67 -8.15
CA PHE A 194 -29.95 -1.45 -7.27
C PHE A 194 -30.15 -1.05 -5.80
N ASP A 195 -30.20 -2.01 -4.91
CA ASP A 195 -30.30 -1.76 -3.46
C ASP A 195 -28.99 -1.22 -2.90
N LYS A 196 -27.86 -1.68 -3.46
CA LYS A 196 -26.51 -1.25 -3.06
C LYS A 196 -25.66 -1.00 -4.30
N ILE A 197 -24.74 0.00 -4.20
CA ILE A 197 -23.71 0.25 -5.21
C ILE A 197 -22.35 0.32 -4.52
N SER A 198 -21.39 -0.48 -4.99
CA SER A 198 -19.98 -0.45 -4.56
C SER A 198 -19.11 0.07 -5.69
N VAL A 199 -18.47 1.23 -5.49
CA VAL A 199 -17.57 1.78 -6.49
C VAL A 199 -16.13 1.60 -6.02
N THR A 200 -15.35 0.80 -6.74
CA THR A 200 -13.98 0.41 -6.36
C THR A 200 -12.89 1.19 -7.12
N CYS A 201 -13.28 2.27 -7.75
CA CYS A 201 -12.41 3.26 -8.42
C CYS A 201 -12.91 4.67 -8.08
N SER A 202 -12.06 5.70 -8.25
CA SER A 202 -12.37 7.05 -7.76
C SER A 202 -12.76 8.00 -8.88
N PRO A 203 -14.04 8.40 -8.99
CA PRO A 203 -14.45 9.59 -9.73
C PRO A 203 -14.13 10.87 -8.94
N GLU A 204 -14.14 12.03 -9.60
CA GLU A 204 -14.05 13.32 -8.92
C GLU A 204 -15.35 13.65 -8.18
N GLU A 205 -16.48 13.33 -8.80
CA GLU A 205 -17.85 13.45 -8.26
C GLU A 205 -18.62 12.14 -8.52
N VAL A 206 -19.68 11.88 -7.77
CA VAL A 206 -20.52 10.68 -8.00
C VAL A 206 -21.23 10.80 -9.35
N PRO A 207 -21.05 9.85 -10.30
CA PRO A 207 -21.71 9.88 -11.58
C PRO A 207 -23.24 9.94 -11.47
N ILE A 208 -23.89 10.79 -12.26
CA ILE A 208 -25.34 10.95 -12.26
C ILE A 208 -26.08 9.64 -12.56
N PRO A 209 -25.66 8.82 -13.56
CA PRO A 209 -26.32 7.55 -13.83
C PRO A 209 -26.34 6.60 -12.64
N LEU A 210 -25.28 6.59 -11.80
CA LEU A 210 -25.24 5.76 -10.59
C LEU A 210 -26.19 6.26 -9.52
N GLN A 211 -26.35 7.60 -9.39
CA GLN A 211 -27.32 8.20 -8.47
C GLN A 211 -28.76 7.84 -8.85
N GLU A 212 -29.08 7.87 -10.15
CA GLU A 212 -30.41 7.53 -10.69
C GLU A 212 -30.72 6.05 -10.49
N GLN A 213 -29.75 5.16 -10.75
CA GLN A 213 -29.92 3.70 -10.65
C GLN A 213 -29.93 3.17 -9.23
N LEU A 214 -29.53 3.95 -8.22
CA LEU A 214 -29.67 3.57 -6.81
C LEU A 214 -31.15 3.61 -6.39
N ALA A 215 -31.63 2.57 -5.74
CA ALA A 215 -32.98 2.50 -5.22
C ALA A 215 -33.23 3.56 -4.13
N GLU A 216 -34.48 3.96 -3.95
CA GLU A 216 -34.86 4.76 -2.78
C GLU A 216 -34.62 3.95 -1.49
N GLY A 217 -33.96 4.56 -0.50
CA GLY A 217 -33.45 3.88 0.70
C GLY A 217 -32.16 3.08 0.48
N GLY A 218 -31.69 2.97 -0.77
CA GLY A 218 -30.45 2.27 -1.13
C GLY A 218 -29.20 2.99 -0.62
N MET A 219 -28.08 2.25 -0.62
CA MET A 219 -26.79 2.74 -0.15
C MET A 219 -25.69 2.58 -1.21
N MET A 220 -24.80 3.57 -1.29
CA MET A 220 -23.65 3.55 -2.21
C MET A 220 -22.37 3.89 -1.45
N VAL A 221 -21.33 3.05 -1.58
CA VAL A 221 -19.98 3.33 -1.09
C VAL A 221 -19.09 3.68 -2.28
N VAL A 222 -18.48 4.87 -2.23
CA VAL A 222 -17.65 5.38 -3.33
C VAL A 222 -16.53 6.28 -2.80
N PRO A 223 -15.27 6.13 -3.29
CA PRO A 223 -14.18 7.06 -3.03
C PRO A 223 -14.31 8.27 -3.96
N VAL A 224 -14.56 9.44 -3.42
CA VAL A 224 -14.77 10.67 -4.19
C VAL A 224 -13.67 11.67 -3.90
N GLY A 225 -13.20 12.37 -4.92
CA GLY A 225 -12.26 13.48 -4.75
C GLY A 225 -11.19 13.60 -5.83
N LYS A 226 -10.19 14.43 -5.55
CA LYS A 226 -9.05 14.66 -6.45
C LYS A 226 -8.23 13.38 -6.61
N ARG A 227 -7.44 13.28 -7.69
CA ARG A 227 -6.72 12.07 -8.07
C ARG A 227 -5.88 11.44 -6.95
N HIS A 228 -5.28 12.25 -6.08
CA HIS A 228 -4.46 11.80 -4.95
C HIS A 228 -5.01 12.23 -3.59
N GLN A 229 -6.27 12.70 -3.53
CA GLN A 229 -6.94 13.19 -2.33
C GLN A 229 -8.39 12.78 -2.35
N GLN A 230 -8.69 11.60 -1.83
CA GLN A 230 -10.03 11.03 -1.88
C GLN A 230 -10.53 10.74 -0.47
N THR A 231 -11.82 10.86 -0.30
CA THR A 231 -12.54 10.39 0.88
C THR A 231 -13.52 9.31 0.46
N LEU A 232 -13.52 8.19 1.17
CA LEU A 232 -14.53 7.17 1.00
C LEU A 232 -15.81 7.66 1.68
N TYR A 233 -16.89 7.72 0.91
CA TYR A 233 -18.22 8.11 1.39
C TYR A 233 -19.18 6.95 1.33
N LEU A 234 -20.09 6.93 2.30
CA LEU A 234 -21.37 6.22 2.23
C LEU A 234 -22.46 7.23 1.88
N PHE A 235 -23.14 7.02 0.77
CA PHE A 235 -24.32 7.78 0.40
C PHE A 235 -25.56 6.95 0.66
N ARG A 236 -26.59 7.57 1.22
CA ARG A 236 -27.95 6.99 1.35
C ARG A 236 -28.89 7.78 0.47
N LYS A 237 -29.68 7.11 -0.37
CA LYS A 237 -30.71 7.79 -1.17
C LYS A 237 -31.95 8.01 -0.32
N LYS A 238 -32.35 9.26 -0.16
CA LYS A 238 -33.54 9.66 0.59
C LYS A 238 -34.26 10.79 -0.13
N ASP A 239 -35.55 10.60 -0.39
CA ASP A 239 -36.39 11.56 -1.12
C ASP A 239 -35.76 11.96 -2.48
N GLY A 240 -35.22 10.97 -3.20
CA GLY A 240 -34.55 11.12 -4.50
C GLY A 240 -33.16 11.77 -4.44
N LYS A 241 -32.61 12.08 -3.26
CA LYS A 241 -31.32 12.76 -3.07
C LYS A 241 -30.31 11.89 -2.34
N LEU A 242 -29.03 12.04 -2.68
CA LEU A 242 -27.95 11.38 -1.95
C LEU A 242 -27.60 12.18 -0.69
N VAL A 243 -27.62 11.51 0.44
CA VAL A 243 -27.16 12.05 1.74
C VAL A 243 -25.78 11.47 2.04
N PRO A 244 -24.70 12.27 2.04
CA PRO A 244 -23.34 11.81 2.26
C PRO A 244 -23.02 11.59 3.74
N GLU A 245 -22.27 10.52 4.00
CA GLU A 245 -21.60 10.25 5.26
C GLU A 245 -20.12 9.99 4.94
N SER A 246 -19.22 10.82 5.47
CA SER A 246 -17.78 10.63 5.31
C SER A 246 -17.33 9.46 6.17
N LEU A 247 -16.60 8.50 5.59
CA LEU A 247 -16.13 7.31 6.29
C LEU A 247 -14.65 7.40 6.65
N ARG A 248 -13.78 7.61 5.66
CA ARG A 248 -12.33 7.73 5.88
C ARG A 248 -11.58 8.26 4.67
N PRO A 249 -10.40 8.88 4.87
CA PRO A 249 -9.47 9.17 3.77
C PRO A 249 -8.99 7.87 3.10
N THR A 250 -8.82 7.92 1.78
CA THR A 250 -8.46 6.73 0.99
C THR A 250 -7.72 7.10 -0.29
N LEU A 251 -7.11 6.12 -0.95
CA LEU A 251 -6.44 6.29 -2.23
C LEU A 251 -6.80 5.12 -3.15
N PHE A 252 -7.67 5.37 -4.11
CA PHE A 252 -8.07 4.42 -5.14
C PHE A 252 -7.48 4.79 -6.51
N VAL A 253 -7.45 3.80 -7.40
CA VAL A 253 -7.24 4.05 -8.82
C VAL A 253 -8.34 4.97 -9.35
N PRO A 254 -8.07 5.88 -10.30
CA PRO A 254 -9.12 6.73 -10.88
C PRO A 254 -10.15 5.88 -11.62
N MET A 255 -11.39 6.34 -11.62
CA MET A 255 -12.45 5.82 -12.50
C MET A 255 -12.11 6.23 -13.93
N THR A 256 -11.55 5.30 -14.70
CA THR A 256 -11.19 5.51 -16.12
C THR A 256 -12.45 5.56 -17.00
N GLY A 257 -12.33 6.10 -18.22
CA GLY A 257 -13.47 6.36 -19.10
C GLY A 257 -13.95 7.79 -18.97
N GLN A 258 -15.23 8.04 -19.19
CA GLN A 258 -15.81 9.39 -19.23
C GLN A 258 -15.51 10.19 -17.94
N ALA A 259 -15.61 9.57 -16.77
CA ALA A 259 -15.35 10.24 -15.49
C ALA A 259 -13.91 10.78 -15.35
N GLU A 260 -12.90 10.11 -15.91
CA GLU A 260 -11.51 10.62 -15.89
C GLU A 260 -11.29 11.68 -16.98
N ASP A 261 -11.91 11.54 -18.15
CA ASP A 261 -11.80 12.49 -19.25
C ASP A 261 -12.43 13.85 -18.88
N GLU A 262 -13.45 13.83 -18.05
CA GLU A 262 -14.16 15.03 -17.53
C GLU A 262 -13.55 15.59 -16.23
N ARG A 263 -12.49 14.99 -15.69
CA ARG A 263 -11.85 15.43 -14.45
C ARG A 263 -11.34 16.86 -14.55
N LYS A 264 -11.83 17.72 -13.64
CA LYS A 264 -11.57 19.16 -13.63
C LYS A 264 -10.26 19.52 -12.94
N VAL A 265 -9.92 18.81 -11.85
CA VAL A 265 -8.75 19.10 -11.05
C VAL A 265 -7.66 18.07 -11.31
N LEU A 266 -6.67 18.47 -12.11
CA LEU A 266 -5.49 17.66 -12.37
C LEU A 266 -4.35 18.05 -11.43
N PRO A 267 -3.59 17.06 -10.89
CA PRO A 267 -2.41 17.35 -10.10
C PRO A 267 -1.30 17.92 -10.98
N ASP A 268 -0.41 18.74 -10.39
CA ASP A 268 0.78 19.26 -11.08
C ASP A 268 1.98 18.32 -10.87
N PRO A 269 2.37 17.51 -11.86
CA PRO A 269 3.47 16.56 -11.70
C PRO A 269 4.87 17.20 -11.84
N ALA A 270 4.94 18.50 -12.19
CA ALA A 270 6.21 19.24 -12.25
C ALA A 270 6.60 19.88 -10.90
N ASN A 271 5.64 20.00 -9.98
CA ASN A 271 5.84 20.56 -8.66
C ASN A 271 5.28 19.62 -7.58
N PRO A 272 5.89 18.43 -7.38
CA PRO A 272 5.46 17.49 -6.35
C PRO A 272 5.62 18.10 -4.96
N ALA A 273 4.59 17.95 -4.12
CA ALA A 273 4.56 18.43 -2.77
C ALA A 273 3.81 17.47 -1.84
N LEU A 274 4.21 17.45 -0.58
CA LEU A 274 3.46 16.79 0.48
C LEU A 274 2.41 17.74 1.06
N LEU A 275 1.28 17.16 1.39
CA LEU A 275 0.24 17.84 2.18
C LEU A 275 0.52 17.59 3.66
N ASN A 276 0.33 18.61 4.48
CA ASN A 276 0.46 18.51 5.93
C ASN A 276 1.72 17.73 6.36
N ALA A 277 2.86 18.15 5.82
CA ALA A 277 4.15 17.45 6.00
C ALA A 277 4.65 17.48 7.45
N GLY A 278 4.37 18.55 8.20
CA GLY A 278 4.66 18.71 9.63
C GLY A 278 3.50 18.33 10.55
N PHE A 279 2.40 17.77 10.01
CA PHE A 279 1.21 17.33 10.76
C PHE A 279 0.45 18.45 11.51
N GLU A 280 0.79 19.72 11.28
CA GLU A 280 0.24 20.90 11.97
C GLU A 280 -1.25 21.18 11.65
N GLU A 281 -1.78 20.65 10.54
CA GLU A 281 -3.19 20.82 10.20
C GLU A 281 -4.14 19.94 11.03
N GLY A 282 -3.58 19.07 11.89
CA GLY A 282 -4.34 18.22 12.78
C GLY A 282 -5.11 17.11 12.08
N THR A 283 -6.23 16.73 12.68
CA THR A 283 -7.12 15.67 12.18
C THR A 283 -8.40 16.26 11.57
N ASP A 284 -9.10 15.43 10.80
CA ASP A 284 -10.45 15.70 10.36
C ASP A 284 -11.48 15.46 11.49
N LYS A 285 -12.79 15.62 11.18
CA LYS A 285 -13.87 15.42 12.17
C LYS A 285 -14.00 13.96 12.66
N LEU A 286 -13.41 13.02 11.95
CA LEU A 286 -13.41 11.59 12.28
C LEU A 286 -12.13 11.15 12.99
N GLY A 287 -11.17 12.07 13.17
CA GLY A 287 -9.91 11.82 13.85
C GLY A 287 -8.77 11.36 12.94
N PHE A 288 -8.95 11.31 11.60
CA PHE A 288 -7.91 10.96 10.65
C PHE A 288 -6.97 12.14 10.37
N VAL A 289 -5.69 11.86 10.23
CA VAL A 289 -4.66 12.87 9.92
C VAL A 289 -4.92 13.50 8.54
N LYS A 290 -5.14 14.82 8.51
CA LYS A 290 -5.45 15.52 7.27
C LYS A 290 -4.33 15.37 6.23
N GLY A 291 -4.71 15.12 4.98
CA GLY A 291 -3.78 14.94 3.86
C GLY A 291 -3.12 13.57 3.78
N TRP A 292 -3.35 12.69 4.74
CA TRP A 292 -2.80 11.34 4.78
C TRP A 292 -3.89 10.27 4.70
N TYR A 293 -3.52 9.08 4.20
CA TYR A 293 -4.43 7.99 3.89
C TYR A 293 -4.01 6.71 4.59
N TYR A 294 -4.93 5.75 4.65
CA TYR A 294 -4.72 4.45 5.29
C TYR A 294 -4.29 4.57 6.76
N ASP A 295 -4.80 5.61 7.43
CA ASP A 295 -4.58 5.87 8.83
C ASP A 295 -5.01 4.67 9.69
N ARG A 296 -4.02 3.92 10.20
CA ARG A 296 -4.21 2.76 11.04
C ARG A 296 -3.25 2.80 12.21
N GLN A 297 -3.80 2.68 13.41
CA GLN A 297 -3.04 2.74 14.66
C GLN A 297 -2.16 3.99 14.75
N VAL A 298 -2.62 5.09 14.16
CA VAL A 298 -1.95 6.38 14.17
C VAL A 298 -2.61 7.26 15.20
N LYS A 299 -1.81 7.98 15.95
CA LYS A 299 -2.24 9.01 16.89
C LYS A 299 -1.58 10.31 16.51
N TRP A 300 -2.40 11.30 16.21
CA TRP A 300 -1.93 12.66 16.12
C TRP A 300 -1.65 13.17 17.54
N ARG A 301 -0.50 13.79 17.76
CA ARG A 301 -0.03 14.31 19.03
C ARG A 301 0.16 15.81 18.91
N SER A 302 -0.34 16.55 19.90
CA SER A 302 -0.13 18.00 20.02
C SER A 302 0.65 18.30 21.28
N ASP A 303 1.64 19.17 21.17
CA ASP A 303 2.44 19.66 22.29
C ASP A 303 1.65 20.63 23.21
N GLU A 304 0.53 21.13 22.70
CA GLU A 304 -0.40 22.00 23.46
C GLU A 304 -1.26 21.20 24.45
N ALA A 305 -1.25 19.87 24.38
CA ALA A 305 -2.00 19.02 25.30
C ALA A 305 -1.43 19.14 26.73
N GLU A 306 -2.32 19.19 27.72
CA GLU A 306 -1.92 19.32 29.12
C GLU A 306 -1.06 18.13 29.58
N GLY A 307 0.07 18.39 30.22
CA GLY A 307 0.94 17.35 30.78
C GLY A 307 1.92 16.69 29.79
N VAL A 308 2.12 17.24 28.61
CA VAL A 308 3.13 16.74 27.67
C VAL A 308 4.54 16.99 28.19
N GLU A 309 5.28 15.91 28.45
CA GLU A 309 6.68 15.97 28.84
C GLU A 309 7.56 16.41 27.65
N GLU A 310 8.65 17.13 27.92
CA GLU A 310 9.60 17.61 26.89
C GLU A 310 10.09 16.49 25.96
N ALA A 311 10.38 15.32 26.49
CA ALA A 311 10.81 14.14 25.70
C ALA A 311 9.75 13.62 24.71
N ASN A 312 8.49 14.02 24.86
CA ASN A 312 7.37 13.59 24.01
C ASN A 312 6.91 14.65 23.04
N LYS A 313 7.52 15.84 23.04
CA LYS A 313 7.20 16.94 22.13
C LYS A 313 7.60 16.64 20.69
N SER A 314 7.04 17.43 19.78
CA SER A 314 7.32 17.44 18.35
C SER A 314 8.78 17.80 18.08
N ALA A 315 9.25 17.46 16.89
CA ALA A 315 10.60 17.81 16.45
C ALA A 315 10.67 19.27 16.03
N GLU A 316 9.63 19.74 15.36
CA GLU A 316 9.42 21.13 14.97
C GLU A 316 7.92 21.44 15.04
N GLY A 317 7.55 22.71 15.16
CA GLY A 317 6.14 23.07 15.30
C GLY A 317 5.54 22.65 16.64
N THR A 318 4.29 22.18 16.59
CA THR A 318 3.48 21.83 17.77
C THR A 318 2.80 20.46 17.64
N ALA A 319 3.01 19.74 16.56
CA ALA A 319 2.35 18.47 16.30
C ALA A 319 3.23 17.45 15.60
N HIS A 320 2.98 16.18 15.86
CA HIS A 320 3.61 15.04 15.18
C HIS A 320 2.64 13.85 15.17
N ILE A 321 3.02 12.77 14.50
CA ILE A 321 2.28 11.50 14.60
C ILE A 321 3.06 10.46 15.37
N GLU A 322 2.31 9.60 16.08
CA GLU A 322 2.83 8.42 16.75
C GLU A 322 2.03 7.19 16.32
N MET A 323 2.72 6.12 16.03
CA MET A 323 2.15 4.80 15.77
C MET A 323 2.61 3.83 16.86
N VAL A 324 1.68 3.06 17.41
CA VAL A 324 1.97 2.04 18.41
C VAL A 324 1.34 0.74 17.99
N ASN A 325 2.11 -0.33 17.99
CA ASN A 325 1.64 -1.65 17.66
C ASN A 325 2.22 -2.69 18.62
N ASP A 326 1.33 -3.41 19.31
CA ASP A 326 1.70 -4.47 20.25
C ASP A 326 1.45 -5.87 19.68
N VAL A 327 0.83 -5.97 18.50
CA VAL A 327 0.46 -7.24 17.85
C VAL A 327 1.32 -7.46 16.61
N PRO A 328 2.26 -8.43 16.63
CA PRO A 328 3.08 -8.74 15.45
C PRO A 328 2.24 -9.02 14.21
N GLY A 329 2.64 -8.46 13.09
CA GLY A 329 1.96 -8.58 11.78
C GLY A 329 0.77 -7.62 11.60
N GLN A 330 0.29 -6.96 12.65
CA GLN A 330 -0.77 -5.98 12.50
C GLN A 330 -0.21 -4.68 11.90
N VAL A 331 -0.94 -4.11 10.93
CA VAL A 331 -0.46 -2.96 10.18
C VAL A 331 -0.71 -1.64 10.93
N ALA A 332 0.34 -0.84 11.08
CA ALA A 332 0.29 0.54 11.57
C ALA A 332 1.06 1.42 10.57
N HIS A 333 0.36 2.23 9.78
CA HIS A 333 1.01 3.07 8.76
C HIS A 333 0.13 4.22 8.25
N LEU A 334 0.78 5.17 7.61
CA LEU A 334 0.19 6.22 6.78
C LEU A 334 0.81 6.21 5.39
N LEU A 335 0.07 6.69 4.41
CA LEU A 335 0.60 6.92 3.08
C LEU A 335 0.05 8.20 2.46
N GLN A 336 0.78 8.71 1.45
CA GLN A 336 0.34 9.82 0.60
C GLN A 336 0.74 9.55 -0.85
N GLY A 337 -0.23 9.70 -1.78
CA GLY A 337 0.01 9.66 -3.23
C GLY A 337 0.49 11.03 -3.72
N ILE A 338 1.45 11.05 -4.63
CA ILE A 338 2.11 12.24 -5.11
C ILE A 338 2.19 12.20 -6.62
N ALA A 339 1.68 13.25 -7.28
CA ALA A 339 1.91 13.44 -8.70
C ALA A 339 3.37 13.81 -8.94
N ILE A 340 4.04 13.13 -9.85
CA ILE A 340 5.41 13.42 -10.25
C ILE A 340 5.63 12.97 -11.69
N ASP A 341 6.44 13.72 -12.44
CA ASP A 341 6.90 13.31 -13.77
C ASP A 341 8.43 13.43 -13.85
N GLY A 342 9.10 12.30 -13.95
CA GLY A 342 10.56 12.22 -14.01
C GLY A 342 11.19 12.90 -15.23
N ARG A 343 10.38 13.38 -16.19
CA ARG A 343 10.85 14.23 -17.31
C ARG A 343 11.05 15.68 -16.88
N PHE A 344 10.33 16.14 -15.83
CA PHE A 344 10.36 17.52 -15.33
C PHE A 344 11.04 17.64 -13.98
N VAL A 345 11.03 16.56 -13.19
CA VAL A 345 11.63 16.48 -11.86
C VAL A 345 12.70 15.40 -11.87
N THR A 346 13.96 15.79 -11.91
CA THR A 346 15.10 14.86 -12.02
C THR A 346 15.69 14.47 -10.67
N LYS A 347 15.55 15.37 -9.69
CA LYS A 347 16.08 15.18 -8.34
C LYS A 347 15.13 15.75 -7.30
N MET A 348 15.11 15.11 -6.14
CA MET A 348 14.34 15.56 -4.98
C MET A 348 15.16 15.42 -3.71
N ARG A 349 14.88 16.29 -2.75
CA ARG A 349 15.27 16.11 -1.36
C ARG A 349 14.16 15.33 -0.67
N PHE A 350 14.52 14.23 -0.02
CA PHE A 350 13.60 13.27 0.60
C PHE A 350 14.03 12.97 2.03
N GLY A 351 13.09 12.96 2.99
CA GLY A 351 13.39 12.69 4.37
C GLY A 351 12.25 13.02 5.33
N GLY A 352 12.64 13.34 6.57
CA GLY A 352 11.77 13.69 7.69
C GLY A 352 12.48 13.46 9.00
N ARG A 353 11.78 13.61 10.11
CA ARG A 353 12.29 13.33 11.45
C ARG A 353 11.64 12.09 12.02
N VAL A 354 12.42 11.27 12.73
CA VAL A 354 11.94 10.01 13.31
C VAL A 354 12.46 9.83 14.74
N ARG A 355 11.63 9.28 15.60
CA ARG A 355 12.04 8.65 16.86
C ARG A 355 11.26 7.36 17.05
N TYR A 356 11.83 6.40 17.77
CA TYR A 356 11.18 5.10 17.98
C TYR A 356 11.67 4.43 19.27
N ARG A 357 10.82 3.55 19.81
CA ARG A 357 11.08 2.83 21.08
C ARG A 357 10.68 1.37 20.95
N ASN A 358 11.55 0.49 21.45
CA ASN A 358 11.30 -0.95 21.57
C ASN A 358 10.83 -1.63 20.27
N VAL A 359 11.32 -1.15 19.13
CA VAL A 359 10.93 -1.68 17.84
C VAL A 359 11.55 -3.06 17.61
N LYS A 360 10.69 -4.05 17.32
CA LYS A 360 11.06 -5.43 17.00
C LYS A 360 10.35 -5.85 15.71
N PRO A 361 10.92 -6.79 14.94
CA PRO A 361 10.26 -7.38 13.79
C PRO A 361 8.85 -7.89 14.12
N GLY A 362 8.00 -7.98 13.10
CA GLY A 362 6.64 -8.52 13.20
C GLY A 362 6.61 -10.05 13.20
N LEU A 363 5.82 -10.61 12.26
CA LEU A 363 5.74 -12.07 12.09
C LEU A 363 6.96 -12.62 11.33
N ASP A 364 7.44 -11.84 10.37
CA ASP A 364 8.65 -12.13 9.60
C ASP A 364 9.76 -11.17 10.00
N ASP A 365 11.03 -11.59 9.83
CA ASP A 365 12.20 -10.76 10.14
C ASP A 365 12.28 -9.48 9.31
N ASP A 366 11.59 -9.46 8.16
CA ASP A 366 11.50 -8.32 7.24
C ASP A 366 10.32 -7.36 7.56
N ASP A 367 9.45 -7.72 8.49
CA ASP A 367 8.38 -6.85 8.98
C ASP A 367 8.95 -5.74 9.87
N LEU A 368 9.53 -4.72 9.24
CA LEU A 368 10.27 -3.64 9.91
C LEU A 368 9.78 -2.26 9.44
N PRO A 369 9.89 -1.23 10.30
CA PRO A 369 9.51 0.13 9.97
C PRO A 369 10.41 0.77 8.92
N TYR A 370 9.78 1.56 8.07
CA TYR A 370 10.45 2.37 7.05
C TYR A 370 9.80 3.74 6.91
N LEU A 371 10.60 4.67 6.40
CA LEU A 371 10.15 5.83 5.64
C LEU A 371 10.50 5.55 4.18
N ALA A 372 9.53 5.26 3.34
CA ALA A 372 9.75 4.78 1.97
C ALA A 372 9.00 5.61 0.92
N LEU A 373 9.68 5.94 -0.17
CA LEU A 373 9.14 6.61 -1.35
C LEU A 373 9.29 5.70 -2.57
N SER A 374 8.18 5.13 -3.03
CA SER A 374 8.15 4.28 -4.23
C SER A 374 7.73 5.08 -5.46
N PHE A 375 8.44 4.91 -6.57
CA PHE A 375 8.12 5.50 -7.87
C PHE A 375 7.46 4.50 -8.79
N TYR A 376 6.42 4.93 -9.48
CA TYR A 376 5.63 4.12 -10.41
C TYR A 376 5.64 4.73 -11.81
N ASP A 377 5.68 3.87 -12.84
CA ASP A 377 5.56 4.27 -14.24
C ASP A 377 4.10 4.59 -14.63
N LYS A 378 3.92 4.96 -15.90
CA LYS A 378 2.58 5.21 -16.47
C LYS A 378 1.63 4.01 -16.43
N ASN A 379 2.15 2.80 -16.19
CA ASN A 379 1.39 1.56 -16.08
C ASN A 379 1.19 1.14 -14.60
N ARG A 380 1.53 2.03 -13.64
CA ARG A 380 1.51 1.78 -12.20
C ARG A 380 2.39 0.60 -11.77
N LYS A 381 3.41 0.29 -12.57
CA LYS A 381 4.44 -0.65 -12.20
C LYS A 381 5.50 0.09 -11.40
N GLU A 382 5.88 -0.47 -10.25
CA GLU A 382 6.98 0.06 -9.44
C GLU A 382 8.29 0.03 -10.24
N ILE A 383 9.00 1.17 -10.25
CA ILE A 383 10.29 1.34 -10.91
C ILE A 383 11.41 1.19 -9.89
N SER A 384 11.28 1.88 -8.77
CA SER A 384 12.26 1.88 -7.68
C SER A 384 11.63 2.39 -6.39
N THR A 385 12.22 2.03 -5.27
CA THR A 385 11.88 2.56 -3.95
C THR A 385 13.13 3.11 -3.28
N GLU A 386 13.02 4.34 -2.78
CA GLU A 386 13.98 4.97 -1.90
C GLU A 386 13.46 4.88 -0.46
N TYR A 387 14.32 4.58 0.50
CA TYR A 387 13.88 4.42 1.88
C TYR A 387 14.93 4.80 2.91
N PHE A 388 14.48 5.14 4.11
CA PHE A 388 15.24 5.16 5.35
C PHE A 388 14.74 4.05 6.26
N GLY A 389 15.66 3.43 6.97
CA GLY A 389 15.41 2.24 7.78
C GLY A 389 16.17 1.02 7.24
N PRO A 390 15.85 -0.22 7.64
CA PRO A 390 14.83 -0.50 8.67
C PRO A 390 15.22 0.06 10.04
N PHE A 391 14.21 0.47 10.81
CA PHE A 391 14.41 0.95 12.18
C PHE A 391 14.21 -0.19 13.17
N THR A 392 15.17 -0.39 14.08
CA THR A 392 15.12 -1.45 15.10
C THR A 392 15.61 -0.94 16.45
N GLY A 393 15.13 -1.52 17.56
CA GLY A 393 15.51 -1.12 18.90
C GLY A 393 14.89 0.21 19.33
N SER A 394 15.70 1.15 19.80
CA SER A 394 15.23 2.44 20.30
C SER A 394 16.11 3.58 19.87
N GLN A 395 15.49 4.69 19.49
CA GLN A 395 16.05 6.00 19.23
C GLN A 395 15.09 7.02 19.85
N GLU A 396 15.32 7.40 21.08
CA GLU A 396 14.36 8.19 21.87
C GLU A 396 14.34 9.68 21.50
N SER A 397 15.50 10.22 21.11
CA SER A 397 15.57 11.59 20.56
C SER A 397 15.23 11.62 19.08
N TRP A 398 14.67 12.73 18.62
CA TRP A 398 14.43 12.96 17.21
C TRP A 398 15.71 12.87 16.41
N LYS A 399 15.67 12.14 15.31
CA LYS A 399 16.76 11.97 14.36
C LYS A 399 16.34 12.53 13.01
N ASP A 400 17.14 13.44 12.47
CA ASP A 400 16.96 13.97 11.13
C ASP A 400 17.38 12.93 10.09
N LEU A 401 16.52 12.75 9.10
CA LEU A 401 16.73 11.88 7.96
C LEU A 401 16.55 12.73 6.71
N GLU A 402 17.60 12.90 5.93
CA GLU A 402 17.50 13.63 4.67
C GLU A 402 18.54 13.13 3.67
N LYS A 403 18.13 12.94 2.43
CA LYS A 403 19.02 12.66 1.31
C LYS A 403 18.50 13.25 0.00
N GLU A 404 19.40 13.55 -0.91
CA GLU A 404 19.06 13.82 -2.31
C GLU A 404 18.88 12.50 -3.05
N ILE A 405 17.78 12.37 -3.77
CA ILE A 405 17.43 11.20 -4.55
C ILE A 405 17.22 11.57 -6.02
N ARG A 406 17.47 10.59 -6.91
CA ARG A 406 17.14 10.73 -8.33
C ARG A 406 15.74 10.23 -8.61
N VAL A 407 14.96 11.02 -9.35
CA VAL A 407 13.66 10.59 -9.83
C VAL A 407 13.85 9.83 -11.16
N PRO A 408 13.37 8.59 -11.26
CA PRO A 408 13.43 7.85 -12.51
C PRO A 408 12.70 8.60 -13.64
N VAL A 409 13.29 8.68 -14.81
CA VAL A 409 12.69 9.38 -15.98
C VAL A 409 11.32 8.80 -16.34
N GLY A 410 11.10 7.50 -16.10
CA GLY A 410 9.83 6.81 -16.31
C GLY A 410 8.76 7.08 -15.25
N ALA A 411 9.11 7.73 -14.12
CA ALA A 411 8.16 7.96 -13.03
C ALA A 411 7.00 8.88 -13.47
N ARG A 412 5.78 8.52 -13.08
CA ARG A 412 4.54 9.27 -13.32
C ARG A 412 3.70 9.43 -12.06
N GLU A 413 4.04 8.69 -11.03
CA GLU A 413 3.40 8.74 -9.71
C GLU A 413 4.43 8.30 -8.67
N ALA A 414 4.32 8.82 -7.45
CA ALA A 414 5.04 8.31 -6.30
C ALA A 414 4.10 8.10 -5.11
N ILE A 415 4.44 7.15 -4.25
CA ILE A 415 3.72 6.90 -3.00
C ILE A 415 4.71 6.94 -1.86
N LEU A 416 4.49 7.89 -0.94
CA LEU A 416 5.19 7.97 0.33
C LEU A 416 4.47 7.09 1.35
N ARG A 417 5.22 6.26 2.06
CA ARG A 417 4.72 5.37 3.11
C ARG A 417 5.59 5.53 4.35
N ILE A 418 4.94 5.64 5.51
CA ILE A 418 5.59 5.68 6.82
C ILE A 418 4.84 4.77 7.79
N GLY A 419 5.55 4.03 8.64
CA GLY A 419 4.87 3.16 9.60
C GLY A 419 5.72 2.04 10.16
N LEU A 420 5.03 1.17 10.93
CA LEU A 420 5.59 -0.04 11.54
C LEU A 420 5.51 -1.28 10.63
N PHE A 421 4.60 -1.30 9.65
CA PHE A 421 4.45 -2.36 8.64
C PHE A 421 4.47 -3.80 9.20
N GLY A 422 3.81 -4.04 10.31
CA GLY A 422 3.78 -5.35 10.98
C GLY A 422 4.74 -5.48 12.17
N ALA A 423 5.76 -4.63 12.26
CA ALA A 423 6.64 -4.55 13.43
C ALA A 423 5.88 -4.14 14.69
N THR A 424 6.39 -4.50 15.86
CA THR A 424 5.90 -4.06 17.17
C THR A 424 6.76 -2.96 17.76
N GLY A 425 6.20 -2.21 18.72
CA GLY A 425 6.83 -1.08 19.38
C GLY A 425 6.14 0.24 19.06
N SER A 426 6.84 1.35 19.20
CA SER A 426 6.33 2.67 18.82
C SER A 426 7.31 3.40 17.90
N ILE A 427 6.75 4.15 16.95
CA ILE A 427 7.49 5.04 16.06
C ILE A 427 6.73 6.34 15.87
N SER A 428 7.45 7.45 15.88
CA SER A 428 6.90 8.77 15.60
C SER A 428 7.61 9.39 14.42
N PHE A 429 6.85 10.12 13.61
CA PHE A 429 7.35 10.89 12.47
C PHE A 429 6.91 12.35 12.59
N ASP A 430 7.78 13.24 12.09
CA ASP A 430 7.53 14.66 12.02
C ASP A 430 8.30 15.28 10.86
N ASP A 431 7.90 16.48 10.46
CA ASP A 431 8.60 17.36 9.52
C ASP A 431 9.09 16.62 8.26
N MET A 432 8.12 15.98 7.57
CA MET A 432 8.39 15.19 6.36
C MET A 432 8.87 16.08 5.22
N VAL A 433 9.91 15.64 4.51
CA VAL A 433 10.54 16.41 3.45
C VAL A 433 10.36 15.72 2.10
N LEU A 434 9.77 16.43 1.15
CA LEU A 434 9.74 16.07 -0.27
C LEU A 434 9.79 17.35 -1.10
N LYS A 435 10.97 17.77 -1.54
CA LYS A 435 11.19 19.04 -2.24
C LYS A 435 12.01 18.82 -3.50
N LYS A 436 11.59 19.43 -4.62
CA LYS A 436 12.35 19.45 -5.86
C LYS A 436 13.69 20.13 -5.62
N VAL A 437 14.77 19.56 -6.15
CA VAL A 437 16.12 20.16 -6.19
C VAL A 437 16.32 20.71 -7.60
N GLU A 438 16.74 21.97 -7.69
CA GLU A 438 17.01 22.66 -8.96
C GLU A 438 18.25 22.09 -9.69
#